data_6053aa8fae3897bb0d9ddca64fcbc99e
#
_entry.id   6053aa8fae3897bb0d9ddca64fcbc99e
#
_cell.length_a   1.000
_cell.length_b   1.000
_cell.length_c   1.000
_cell.angle_alpha   90.00
_cell.angle_beta   90.00
_cell.angle_gamma   90.00
#
_symmetry.space_group_name_H-M   'P 1'
#
loop_
_entity.id
_entity.type
_entity.pdbx_description
1 polymer ?
#
loop_
_entity_poly.entity_id
_entity_poly.type
_entity_poly.pdbx_seq_one_letter_code
_entity_poly.pdbx_strand_id
1 'polypeptide(L)'
;MIIGTQILDRKLPSVAEGLACDRLFILLEERVSELHPELIPRLSTSLSEPPTTLILPGGEESKTTERLGALWAWLSEGGATRRSVLVVIGGGAFLDLGGFAASTYMRGIRTVYVPTTLLSMVDASVGGKTAIDFLGVKNLIGSFHPASEVLIDIDFLRTLPIEELLSGYGEVIKHATLMGTDAWREVLQIGDPMGLMDEEWQALIEKSIAYKSSVVEADPREQGLRRILNIGHTVGHALEAYSHAHPSLRTLPHGEAVVFGLLIESYITSLIKGNDRTYIRQLMALARELYSSYYYTCKAYPELLRLMHQDKKNTRGAITIMGVIAPGEIVPIEVEDEGLIRQGLDFLRETFGN
;
A
#
# COMPACT_ATOMS: atom_id res chain seq x y z
N MET A 1 10.30 -13.83 -5.31
CA MET A 1 9.26 -13.01 -5.95
C MET A 1 9.32 -13.21 -7.45
N ILE A 2 8.17 -13.40 -8.11
CA ILE A 2 8.05 -13.68 -9.54
C ILE A 2 7.04 -12.69 -10.13
N ILE A 3 7.42 -12.00 -11.20
CA ILE A 3 6.59 -10.97 -11.85
C ILE A 3 6.42 -11.33 -13.33
N GLY A 4 5.25 -11.11 -13.89
CA GLY A 4 4.97 -11.33 -15.31
C GLY A 4 3.48 -11.34 -15.62
N THR A 5 3.13 -11.72 -16.85
CA THR A 5 1.76 -11.89 -17.32
C THR A 5 1.37 -13.37 -17.34
N GLN A 6 0.14 -13.71 -16.94
CA GLN A 6 -0.41 -15.07 -16.95
C GLN A 6 0.50 -16.10 -16.24
N ILE A 7 1.05 -15.69 -15.09
CA ILE A 7 2.06 -16.52 -14.41
C ILE A 7 1.47 -17.53 -13.42
N LEU A 8 0.26 -17.30 -12.91
CA LEU A 8 -0.25 -18.05 -11.77
C LEU A 8 -0.35 -19.54 -12.03
N ASP A 9 -0.96 -19.96 -13.15
CA ASP A 9 -1.16 -21.37 -13.50
C ASP A 9 0.17 -22.14 -13.67
N ARG A 10 1.22 -21.42 -14.07
CA ARG A 10 2.55 -21.99 -14.32
C ARG A 10 3.44 -21.98 -13.10
N LYS A 11 3.32 -20.95 -12.24
CA LYS A 11 4.26 -20.72 -11.14
C LYS A 11 3.75 -21.24 -9.80
N LEU A 12 2.44 -21.13 -9.53
CA LEU A 12 1.89 -21.59 -8.26
C LEU A 12 2.15 -23.07 -7.99
N PRO A 13 1.99 -24.01 -8.97
CA PRO A 13 2.30 -25.42 -8.75
C PRO A 13 3.76 -25.63 -8.35
N SER A 14 4.71 -25.03 -9.07
CA SER A 14 6.14 -25.17 -8.77
C SER A 14 6.54 -24.53 -7.43
N VAL A 15 5.89 -23.44 -7.05
CA VAL A 15 6.09 -22.80 -5.73
C VAL A 15 5.55 -23.70 -4.61
N ALA A 16 4.35 -24.27 -4.76
CA ALA A 16 3.78 -25.18 -3.78
C ALA A 16 4.64 -26.45 -3.58
N GLU A 17 5.17 -27.01 -4.69
CA GLU A 17 6.11 -28.12 -4.66
C GLU A 17 7.42 -27.73 -3.97
N GLY A 18 8.03 -26.62 -4.35
CA GLY A 18 9.27 -26.10 -3.75
C GLY A 18 9.15 -25.81 -2.25
N LEU A 19 7.95 -25.44 -1.81
CA LEU A 19 7.63 -25.30 -0.40
C LEU A 19 7.30 -26.63 0.31
N ALA A 20 7.36 -27.79 -0.37
CA ALA A 20 6.96 -29.08 0.15
C ALA A 20 5.58 -29.02 0.86
N CYS A 21 4.63 -28.39 0.17
CA CYS A 21 3.27 -28.16 0.65
C CYS A 21 2.51 -29.49 0.75
N ASP A 22 1.87 -29.74 1.90
CA ASP A 22 1.01 -30.92 2.07
C ASP A 22 -0.46 -30.63 1.73
N ARG A 23 -0.90 -29.37 1.91
CA ARG A 23 -2.24 -28.89 1.57
C ARG A 23 -2.19 -27.43 1.17
N LEU A 24 -2.86 -27.11 0.08
CA LEU A 24 -2.96 -25.73 -0.41
C LEU A 24 -4.32 -25.16 -0.05
N PHE A 25 -4.31 -24.01 0.60
CA PHE A 25 -5.48 -23.20 0.91
C PHE A 25 -5.43 -21.93 0.08
N ILE A 26 -6.52 -21.57 -0.57
CA ILE A 26 -6.65 -20.32 -1.32
C ILE A 26 -7.67 -19.43 -0.63
N LEU A 27 -7.24 -18.31 -0.13
CA LEU A 27 -8.07 -17.22 0.32
C LEU A 27 -8.17 -16.20 -0.82
N LEU A 28 -9.37 -16.03 -1.39
CA LEU A 28 -9.63 -15.21 -2.57
C LEU A 28 -10.58 -14.07 -2.23
N GLU A 29 -10.22 -12.87 -2.62
CA GLU A 29 -11.08 -11.70 -2.50
C GLU A 29 -12.29 -11.82 -3.45
N GLU A 30 -13.50 -11.57 -2.93
CA GLU A 30 -14.77 -11.74 -3.66
C GLU A 30 -14.80 -10.94 -4.96
N ARG A 31 -14.35 -9.68 -4.93
CA ARG A 31 -14.29 -8.84 -6.13
C ARG A 31 -13.37 -9.41 -7.21
N VAL A 32 -12.26 -9.99 -6.83
CA VAL A 32 -11.34 -10.67 -7.77
C VAL A 32 -12.02 -11.91 -8.34
N SER A 33 -12.74 -12.69 -7.53
CA SER A 33 -13.50 -13.86 -7.98
C SER A 33 -14.59 -13.49 -9.00
N GLU A 34 -15.28 -12.36 -8.79
CA GLU A 34 -16.30 -11.86 -9.72
C GLU A 34 -15.71 -11.44 -11.07
N LEU A 35 -14.56 -10.74 -11.05
CA LEU A 35 -13.89 -10.25 -12.25
C LEU A 35 -13.12 -11.35 -13.01
N HIS A 36 -12.70 -12.40 -12.31
CA HIS A 36 -11.93 -13.52 -12.84
C HIS A 36 -12.56 -14.87 -12.46
N PRO A 37 -13.80 -15.18 -12.91
CA PRO A 37 -14.52 -16.39 -12.49
C PRO A 37 -13.82 -17.69 -12.92
N GLU A 38 -12.96 -17.64 -13.91
CA GLU A 38 -12.16 -18.77 -14.37
C GLU A 38 -10.91 -19.05 -13.51
N LEU A 39 -10.53 -18.15 -12.60
CA LEU A 39 -9.26 -18.22 -11.87
C LEU A 39 -9.15 -19.50 -11.04
N ILE A 40 -10.13 -19.79 -10.18
CA ILE A 40 -10.09 -21.01 -9.33
C ILE A 40 -10.21 -22.30 -10.17
N PRO A 41 -11.10 -22.41 -11.18
CA PRO A 41 -11.09 -23.56 -12.09
C PRO A 41 -9.72 -23.80 -12.77
N ARG A 42 -9.07 -22.75 -13.27
CA ARG A 42 -7.74 -22.84 -13.89
C ARG A 42 -6.68 -23.33 -12.90
N LEU A 43 -6.61 -22.71 -11.70
CA LEU A 43 -5.67 -23.09 -10.66
C LEU A 43 -5.90 -24.54 -10.19
N SER A 44 -7.16 -24.97 -10.04
CA SER A 44 -7.49 -26.35 -9.68
C SER A 44 -7.04 -27.38 -10.73
N THR A 45 -7.03 -26.98 -12.00
CA THR A 45 -6.55 -27.87 -13.09
C THR A 45 -5.02 -27.93 -13.15
N SER A 46 -4.34 -26.85 -12.78
CA SER A 46 -2.87 -26.75 -12.83
C SER A 46 -2.18 -27.41 -11.63
N LEU A 47 -2.90 -27.60 -10.50
CA LEU A 47 -2.38 -28.18 -9.27
C LEU A 47 -2.58 -29.70 -9.24
N SER A 48 -1.69 -30.44 -8.55
CA SER A 48 -1.78 -31.89 -8.39
C SER A 48 -3.00 -32.34 -7.58
N GLU A 49 -3.43 -31.52 -6.63
CA GLU A 49 -4.65 -31.71 -5.84
C GLU A 49 -5.47 -30.40 -5.82
N PRO A 50 -6.80 -30.48 -5.86
CA PRO A 50 -7.64 -29.29 -5.78
C PRO A 50 -7.40 -28.53 -4.47
N PRO A 51 -7.24 -27.19 -4.50
CA PRO A 51 -7.03 -26.40 -3.29
C PRO A 51 -8.33 -26.27 -2.49
N THR A 52 -8.22 -26.14 -1.17
CA THR A 52 -9.34 -25.70 -0.33
C THR A 52 -9.49 -24.20 -0.47
N THR A 53 -10.60 -23.74 -1.03
CA THR A 53 -10.82 -22.33 -1.36
C THR A 53 -11.85 -21.69 -0.46
N LEU A 54 -11.57 -20.45 0.00
CA LEU A 54 -12.51 -19.59 0.70
C LEU A 54 -12.55 -18.22 -0.02
N ILE A 55 -13.76 -17.76 -0.34
CA ILE A 55 -13.99 -16.45 -0.95
C ILE A 55 -14.60 -15.55 0.12
N LEU A 56 -14.02 -14.36 0.32
CA LEU A 56 -14.49 -13.36 1.28
C LEU A 56 -14.49 -11.96 0.68
N PRO A 57 -15.39 -11.08 1.14
CA PRO A 57 -15.31 -9.65 0.83
C PRO A 57 -13.96 -9.07 1.23
N GLY A 58 -13.40 -8.22 0.36
CA GLY A 58 -12.19 -7.44 0.62
C GLY A 58 -12.46 -6.10 1.29
N GLY A 59 -11.51 -5.17 1.13
CA GLY A 59 -11.59 -3.83 1.72
C GLY A 59 -11.06 -3.76 3.15
N GLU A 60 -10.81 -2.53 3.61
CA GLU A 60 -10.28 -2.28 4.97
C GLU A 60 -11.23 -2.76 6.06
N GLU A 61 -12.54 -2.67 5.83
CA GLU A 61 -13.58 -3.16 6.75
C GLU A 61 -13.53 -4.68 6.98
N SER A 62 -12.80 -5.43 6.17
CA SER A 62 -12.58 -6.87 6.36
C SER A 62 -11.53 -7.19 7.44
N LYS A 63 -10.72 -6.22 7.84
CA LYS A 63 -9.59 -6.41 8.79
C LYS A 63 -10.05 -6.45 10.25
N THR A 64 -10.92 -7.41 10.59
CA THR A 64 -11.53 -7.53 11.93
C THR A 64 -11.15 -8.82 12.64
N THR A 65 -11.32 -8.83 13.97
CA THR A 65 -11.11 -10.02 14.81
C THR A 65 -12.08 -11.16 14.45
N GLU A 66 -13.31 -10.82 14.04
CA GLU A 66 -14.34 -11.79 13.64
C GLU A 66 -13.93 -12.52 12.36
N ARG A 67 -13.45 -11.78 11.36
CA ARG A 67 -12.93 -12.34 10.10
C ARG A 67 -11.71 -13.21 10.36
N LEU A 68 -10.79 -12.73 11.21
CA LEU A 68 -9.61 -13.49 11.61
C LEU A 68 -9.99 -14.82 12.27
N GLY A 69 -10.96 -14.80 13.19
CA GLY A 69 -11.49 -16.00 13.82
C GLY A 69 -12.10 -17.00 12.83
N ALA A 70 -12.86 -16.49 11.85
CA ALA A 70 -13.43 -17.31 10.78
C ALA A 70 -12.34 -17.95 9.89
N LEU A 71 -11.24 -17.22 9.60
CA LEU A 71 -10.11 -17.78 8.85
C LEU A 71 -9.41 -18.93 9.61
N TRP A 72 -9.19 -18.79 10.91
CA TRP A 72 -8.62 -19.87 11.71
C TRP A 72 -9.53 -21.09 11.79
N ALA A 73 -10.85 -20.89 11.92
CA ALA A 73 -11.82 -21.99 11.90
C ALA A 73 -11.78 -22.73 10.56
N TRP A 74 -11.84 -22.00 9.44
CA TRP A 74 -11.76 -22.57 8.09
C TRP A 74 -10.46 -23.36 7.85
N LEU A 75 -9.30 -22.83 8.25
CA LEU A 75 -8.02 -23.55 8.16
C LEU A 75 -8.05 -24.83 8.99
N SER A 76 -8.60 -24.78 10.21
CA SER A 76 -8.68 -25.91 11.10
C SER A 76 -9.63 -27.01 10.59
N GLU A 77 -10.82 -26.65 10.14
CA GLU A 77 -11.82 -27.53 9.55
C GLU A 77 -11.33 -28.18 8.26
N GLY A 78 -10.58 -27.43 7.44
CA GLY A 78 -9.89 -27.95 6.25
C GLY A 78 -8.70 -28.86 6.56
N GLY A 79 -8.35 -29.05 7.84
CA GLY A 79 -7.24 -29.88 8.27
C GLY A 79 -5.86 -29.31 7.92
N ALA A 80 -5.71 -27.98 7.98
CA ALA A 80 -4.41 -27.33 7.77
C ALA A 80 -3.39 -27.78 8.80
N THR A 81 -2.17 -28.04 8.36
CA THR A 81 -1.01 -28.43 9.17
C THR A 81 0.06 -27.33 9.15
N ARG A 82 1.14 -27.50 9.91
CA ARG A 82 2.31 -26.59 9.83
C ARG A 82 3.03 -26.61 8.47
N ARG A 83 2.75 -27.59 7.63
CA ARG A 83 3.32 -27.71 6.28
C ARG A 83 2.38 -27.18 5.21
N SER A 84 1.15 -26.83 5.57
CA SER A 84 0.20 -26.24 4.64
C SER A 84 0.66 -24.83 4.23
N VAL A 85 0.19 -24.41 3.06
CA VAL A 85 0.47 -23.08 2.49
C VAL A 85 -0.85 -22.37 2.30
N LEU A 86 -0.92 -21.13 2.79
CA LEU A 86 -2.03 -20.23 2.54
C LEU A 86 -1.65 -19.28 1.37
N VAL A 87 -2.33 -19.41 0.25
CA VAL A 87 -2.27 -18.47 -0.87
C VAL A 87 -3.30 -17.39 -0.63
N VAL A 88 -2.90 -16.14 -0.59
CA VAL A 88 -3.80 -14.99 -0.41
C VAL A 88 -3.83 -14.18 -1.70
N ILE A 89 -5.00 -14.10 -2.33
CA ILE A 89 -5.22 -13.44 -3.63
C ILE A 89 -6.15 -12.25 -3.40
N GLY A 90 -5.63 -11.02 -3.50
CA GLY A 90 -6.43 -9.81 -3.25
C GLY A 90 -5.60 -8.53 -3.12
N GLY A 91 -6.27 -7.46 -2.73
CA GLY A 91 -5.66 -6.16 -2.44
C GLY A 91 -4.89 -6.13 -1.11
N GLY A 92 -4.27 -4.99 -0.81
CA GLY A 92 -3.36 -4.84 0.34
C GLY A 92 -3.99 -5.19 1.70
N ALA A 93 -5.19 -4.70 1.98
CA ALA A 93 -5.92 -5.01 3.22
C ALA A 93 -6.21 -6.52 3.36
N PHE A 94 -6.49 -7.18 2.25
CA PHE A 94 -6.76 -8.60 2.20
C PHE A 94 -5.48 -9.43 2.41
N LEU A 95 -4.34 -8.98 1.85
CA LEU A 95 -3.03 -9.58 2.13
C LEU A 95 -2.65 -9.44 3.61
N ASP A 96 -2.91 -8.26 4.23
CA ASP A 96 -2.66 -8.05 5.66
C ASP A 96 -3.45 -9.01 6.54
N LEU A 97 -4.76 -9.17 6.28
CA LEU A 97 -5.64 -10.08 7.01
C LEU A 97 -5.19 -11.54 6.87
N GLY A 98 -4.99 -12.00 5.62
CA GLY A 98 -4.57 -13.38 5.35
C GLY A 98 -3.18 -13.69 5.90
N GLY A 99 -2.24 -12.75 5.78
CA GLY A 99 -0.91 -12.85 6.34
C GLY A 99 -0.91 -12.91 7.87
N PHE A 100 -1.76 -12.10 8.52
CA PHE A 100 -1.88 -12.13 9.98
C PHE A 100 -2.55 -13.43 10.46
N ALA A 101 -3.57 -13.91 9.74
CA ALA A 101 -4.15 -15.23 10.01
C ALA A 101 -3.10 -16.35 9.96
N ALA A 102 -2.28 -16.36 8.90
CA ALA A 102 -1.20 -17.33 8.73
C ALA A 102 -0.12 -17.20 9.80
N SER A 103 0.26 -15.97 10.18
CA SER A 103 1.31 -15.71 11.17
C SER A 103 0.98 -16.28 12.56
N THR A 104 -0.29 -16.34 12.88
CA THR A 104 -0.80 -16.73 14.21
C THR A 104 -1.31 -18.16 14.23
N TYR A 105 -1.81 -18.71 13.12
CA TYR A 105 -2.27 -20.08 13.02
C TYR A 105 -1.11 -21.08 13.24
N MET A 106 -1.24 -21.99 14.19
CA MET A 106 -0.20 -22.95 14.61
C MET A 106 1.20 -22.34 14.89
N ARG A 107 1.27 -21.08 15.27
CA ARG A 107 2.48 -20.26 15.47
C ARG A 107 3.22 -19.93 14.16
N GLY A 108 2.51 -19.90 13.07
CA GLY A 108 2.98 -19.54 11.73
C GLY A 108 2.91 -20.70 10.75
N ILE A 109 2.17 -20.48 9.65
CA ILE A 109 2.20 -21.30 8.43
C ILE A 109 2.71 -20.44 7.27
N ARG A 110 3.19 -21.10 6.22
CA ARG A 110 3.73 -20.39 5.05
C ARG A 110 2.64 -19.70 4.26
N THR A 111 2.96 -18.54 3.68
CA THR A 111 2.07 -17.79 2.81
C THR A 111 2.69 -17.59 1.43
N VAL A 112 1.84 -17.56 0.42
CA VAL A 112 2.13 -17.05 -0.92
C VAL A 112 1.17 -15.89 -1.19
N TYR A 113 1.70 -14.72 -1.52
CA TYR A 113 0.87 -13.58 -1.87
C TYR A 113 0.69 -13.46 -3.37
N VAL A 114 -0.53 -13.15 -3.78
CA VAL A 114 -0.91 -12.80 -5.14
C VAL A 114 -1.61 -11.45 -5.07
N PRO A 115 -0.85 -10.34 -5.09
CA PRO A 115 -1.39 -9.01 -5.04
C PRO A 115 -2.16 -8.69 -6.33
N THR A 116 -3.36 -8.12 -6.20
CA THR A 116 -4.26 -7.86 -7.34
C THR A 116 -4.50 -6.37 -7.61
N THR A 117 -4.03 -5.47 -6.75
CA THR A 117 -4.03 -4.03 -6.97
C THR A 117 -2.61 -3.52 -7.16
N LEU A 118 -2.42 -2.43 -7.92
CA LEU A 118 -1.09 -1.84 -8.08
C LEU A 118 -0.45 -1.48 -6.74
N LEU A 119 -1.24 -0.91 -5.82
CA LEU A 119 -0.80 -0.61 -4.45
C LEU A 119 -0.25 -1.85 -3.73
N SER A 120 -0.96 -2.97 -3.81
CA SER A 120 -0.49 -4.22 -3.19
C SER A 120 0.73 -4.81 -3.91
N MET A 121 0.86 -4.64 -5.22
CA MET A 121 2.01 -5.10 -6.01
C MET A 121 3.28 -4.36 -5.61
N VAL A 122 3.24 -3.03 -5.54
CA VAL A 122 4.44 -2.21 -5.31
C VAL A 122 4.74 -1.94 -3.84
N ASP A 123 3.74 -2.09 -2.95
CA ASP A 123 3.87 -1.72 -1.55
C ASP A 123 3.48 -2.82 -0.57
N ALA A 124 2.22 -3.19 -0.43
CA ALA A 124 1.73 -4.02 0.68
C ALA A 124 2.29 -5.45 0.69
N SER A 125 2.56 -6.06 -0.47
CA SER A 125 3.13 -7.42 -0.56
C SER A 125 4.59 -7.51 -0.11
N VAL A 126 5.27 -6.37 0.09
CA VAL A 126 6.69 -6.29 0.43
C VAL A 126 6.89 -5.79 1.85
N GLY A 127 7.71 -6.48 2.64
CA GLY A 127 8.12 -6.02 3.97
C GLY A 127 7.49 -6.74 5.13
N GLY A 128 6.59 -7.70 4.86
CA GLY A 128 6.08 -8.66 5.83
C GLY A 128 5.22 -8.10 6.97
N LYS A 129 4.80 -6.83 6.88
CA LYS A 129 3.82 -6.28 7.82
C LYS A 129 2.47 -6.94 7.54
N THR A 130 1.81 -7.43 8.59
CA THR A 130 0.46 -7.99 8.52
C THR A 130 -0.32 -7.48 9.72
N ALA A 131 -1.60 -7.17 9.55
CA ALA A 131 -2.36 -6.54 10.61
C ALA A 131 -3.88 -6.70 10.46
N ILE A 132 -4.57 -6.42 11.57
CA ILE A 132 -5.99 -6.14 11.62
C ILE A 132 -6.23 -4.81 12.33
N ASP A 133 -7.40 -4.25 12.11
CA ASP A 133 -7.88 -3.06 12.80
C ASP A 133 -8.51 -3.46 14.14
N PHE A 134 -8.36 -2.61 15.15
CA PHE A 134 -8.94 -2.88 16.45
C PHE A 134 -9.34 -1.59 17.15
N LEU A 135 -10.54 -1.56 17.74
CA LEU A 135 -11.11 -0.40 18.42
C LEU A 135 -11.08 0.90 17.58
N GLY A 136 -11.31 0.78 16.27
CA GLY A 136 -11.32 1.92 15.36
C GLY A 136 -9.93 2.46 14.98
N VAL A 137 -8.86 1.76 15.38
CA VAL A 137 -7.48 2.12 15.03
C VAL A 137 -6.96 1.17 13.97
N LYS A 138 -6.62 1.70 12.79
CA LYS A 138 -6.06 0.92 11.69
C LYS A 138 -4.72 0.28 12.08
N ASN A 139 -4.53 -0.98 11.68
CA ASN A 139 -3.28 -1.73 11.84
C ASN A 139 -2.73 -1.74 13.28
N LEU A 140 -3.63 -1.77 14.29
CA LEU A 140 -3.22 -1.73 15.69
C LEU A 140 -2.62 -3.04 16.16
N ILE A 141 -3.17 -4.16 15.69
CA ILE A 141 -2.72 -5.51 16.05
C ILE A 141 -2.15 -6.19 14.81
N GLY A 142 -0.90 -6.61 14.89
CA GLY A 142 -0.25 -7.22 13.73
C GLY A 142 1.06 -7.93 14.07
N SER A 143 1.70 -8.44 13.03
CA SER A 143 2.97 -9.14 13.12
C SER A 143 3.88 -8.81 11.93
N PHE A 144 5.15 -9.17 12.06
CA PHE A 144 6.07 -9.23 10.91
C PHE A 144 6.13 -10.69 10.44
N HIS A 145 5.45 -10.99 9.33
CA HIS A 145 5.38 -12.32 8.73
C HIS A 145 5.59 -12.22 7.21
N PRO A 146 6.83 -12.20 6.74
CA PRO A 146 7.11 -12.11 5.31
C PRO A 146 6.55 -13.33 4.58
N ALA A 147 5.94 -13.10 3.43
CA ALA A 147 5.49 -14.19 2.56
C ALA A 147 6.67 -15.07 2.12
N SER A 148 6.43 -16.37 1.99
CA SER A 148 7.41 -17.32 1.46
C SER A 148 7.67 -17.08 -0.02
N GLU A 149 6.65 -16.62 -0.76
CA GLU A 149 6.75 -16.20 -2.15
C GLU A 149 5.69 -15.13 -2.46
N VAL A 150 5.98 -14.27 -3.42
CA VAL A 150 5.02 -13.31 -3.99
C VAL A 150 4.95 -13.52 -5.49
N LEU A 151 3.75 -13.74 -6.00
CA LEU A 151 3.47 -13.93 -7.43
C LEU A 151 2.67 -12.72 -7.94
N ILE A 152 3.31 -11.86 -8.70
CA ILE A 152 2.71 -10.64 -9.25
C ILE A 152 2.32 -10.90 -10.70
N ASP A 153 1.02 -11.10 -10.93
CA ASP A 153 0.45 -11.24 -12.26
C ASP A 153 -0.11 -9.89 -12.71
N ILE A 154 0.53 -9.29 -13.71
CA ILE A 154 0.21 -7.95 -14.21
C ILE A 154 -1.18 -7.90 -14.85
N ASP A 155 -1.70 -9.03 -15.32
CA ASP A 155 -3.04 -9.09 -15.94
C ASP A 155 -4.15 -8.60 -15.01
N PHE A 156 -3.96 -8.64 -13.67
CA PHE A 156 -4.93 -8.07 -12.73
C PHE A 156 -5.11 -6.55 -12.89
N LEU A 157 -4.11 -5.83 -13.38
CA LEU A 157 -4.22 -4.39 -13.62
C LEU A 157 -5.25 -4.04 -14.70
N ARG A 158 -5.54 -4.96 -15.63
CA ARG A 158 -6.49 -4.74 -16.73
C ARG A 158 -7.94 -4.62 -16.26
N THR A 159 -8.25 -5.20 -15.12
CA THR A 159 -9.60 -5.17 -14.51
C THR A 159 -9.68 -4.26 -13.28
N LEU A 160 -8.55 -3.64 -12.92
CA LEU A 160 -8.48 -2.74 -11.76
C LEU A 160 -9.19 -1.42 -12.09
N PRO A 161 -10.10 -0.91 -11.24
CA PRO A 161 -10.69 0.42 -11.39
C PRO A 161 -9.61 1.51 -11.48
N ILE A 162 -9.87 2.55 -12.27
CA ILE A 162 -8.92 3.64 -12.50
C ILE A 162 -8.48 4.30 -11.19
N GLU A 163 -9.41 4.52 -10.27
CA GLU A 163 -9.13 5.13 -8.98
C GLU A 163 -8.14 4.28 -8.15
N GLU A 164 -8.28 2.96 -8.20
CA GLU A 164 -7.37 2.02 -7.53
C GLU A 164 -6.01 1.95 -8.22
N LEU A 165 -5.99 2.04 -9.55
CA LEU A 165 -4.75 2.10 -10.32
C LEU A 165 -3.97 3.37 -9.96
N LEU A 166 -4.63 4.54 -10.00
CA LEU A 166 -4.03 5.82 -9.65
C LEU A 166 -3.63 5.88 -8.16
N SER A 167 -4.37 5.22 -7.28
CA SER A 167 -3.97 5.05 -5.88
C SER A 167 -2.64 4.29 -5.77
N GLY A 168 -2.50 3.16 -6.46
CA GLY A 168 -1.22 2.44 -6.51
C GLY A 168 -0.09 3.25 -7.15
N TYR A 169 -0.41 4.04 -8.17
CA TYR A 169 0.56 4.91 -8.83
C TYR A 169 1.07 6.03 -7.90
N GLY A 170 0.28 6.48 -6.93
CA GLY A 170 0.73 7.39 -5.88
C GLY A 170 1.92 6.83 -5.09
N GLU A 171 1.94 5.53 -4.81
CA GLU A 171 3.08 4.86 -4.19
C GLU A 171 4.29 4.77 -5.14
N VAL A 172 4.06 4.56 -6.43
CA VAL A 172 5.14 4.62 -7.44
C VAL A 172 5.77 6.01 -7.48
N ILE A 173 4.98 7.09 -7.45
CA ILE A 173 5.45 8.48 -7.34
C ILE A 173 6.30 8.67 -6.07
N LYS A 174 5.84 8.14 -4.94
CA LYS A 174 6.59 8.16 -3.68
C LYS A 174 7.94 7.43 -3.82
N HIS A 175 7.95 6.23 -4.37
CA HIS A 175 9.18 5.46 -4.57
C HIS A 175 10.14 6.18 -5.54
N ALA A 176 9.64 6.75 -6.63
CA ALA A 176 10.45 7.53 -7.57
C ALA A 176 11.09 8.75 -6.90
N THR A 177 10.35 9.43 -6.01
CA THR A 177 10.89 10.54 -5.20
C THR A 177 12.04 10.08 -4.30
N LEU A 178 11.91 8.91 -3.69
CA LEU A 178 12.92 8.32 -2.82
C LEU A 178 14.16 7.82 -3.58
N MET A 179 13.97 7.24 -4.77
CA MET A 179 15.04 6.72 -5.63
C MET A 179 15.94 7.82 -6.20
N GLY A 180 15.43 9.06 -6.31
CA GLY A 180 16.23 10.20 -6.75
C GLY A 180 15.85 10.76 -8.12
N THR A 181 16.70 11.66 -8.63
CA THR A 181 16.39 12.51 -9.77
C THR A 181 16.06 11.75 -11.06
N ASP A 182 16.73 10.65 -11.34
CA ASP A 182 16.50 9.92 -12.61
C ASP A 182 15.17 9.16 -12.59
N ALA A 183 14.83 8.48 -11.50
CA ALA A 183 13.53 7.84 -11.33
C ALA A 183 12.40 8.88 -11.30
N TRP A 184 12.63 10.03 -10.68
CA TRP A 184 11.69 11.14 -10.68
C TRP A 184 11.41 11.66 -12.10
N ARG A 185 12.45 11.86 -12.93
CA ARG A 185 12.29 12.26 -14.34
C ARG A 185 11.50 11.24 -15.15
N GLU A 186 11.72 9.95 -14.92
CA GLU A 186 10.99 8.88 -15.59
C GLU A 186 9.48 8.96 -15.29
N VAL A 187 9.10 9.13 -14.02
CA VAL A 187 7.69 9.30 -13.63
C VAL A 187 7.09 10.57 -14.25
N LEU A 188 7.83 11.67 -14.31
CA LEU A 188 7.36 12.89 -15.00
C LEU A 188 7.20 12.70 -16.51
N GLN A 189 8.00 11.83 -17.15
CA GLN A 189 7.85 11.52 -18.58
C GLN A 189 6.65 10.61 -18.85
N ILE A 190 6.34 9.71 -17.92
CA ILE A 190 5.15 8.85 -17.99
C ILE A 190 3.88 9.72 -17.86
N GLY A 191 3.85 10.64 -16.89
CA GLY A 191 2.65 11.42 -16.59
C GLY A 191 1.48 10.51 -16.22
N ASP A 192 0.43 10.51 -17.07
CA ASP A 192 -0.71 9.59 -16.94
C ASP A 192 -0.31 8.15 -17.30
N PRO A 193 -0.38 7.20 -16.35
CA PRO A 193 0.05 5.81 -16.56
C PRO A 193 -0.94 4.97 -17.37
N MET A 194 -2.11 5.49 -17.74
CA MET A 194 -3.16 4.72 -18.41
C MET A 194 -2.75 4.19 -19.79
N GLY A 195 -1.72 4.76 -20.41
CA GLY A 195 -1.20 4.34 -21.70
C GLY A 195 -0.06 3.32 -21.64
N LEU A 196 0.38 2.92 -20.45
CA LEU A 196 1.52 2.00 -20.32
C LEU A 196 1.18 0.59 -20.82
N MET A 197 2.14 0.00 -21.54
CA MET A 197 2.09 -1.40 -21.98
C MET A 197 2.52 -2.35 -20.85
N ASP A 198 2.25 -3.64 -20.99
CA ASP A 198 2.56 -4.64 -19.97
C ASP A 198 4.03 -4.65 -19.56
N GLU A 199 4.94 -4.51 -20.52
CA GLU A 199 6.39 -4.48 -20.27
C GLU A 199 6.82 -3.22 -19.50
N GLU A 200 6.15 -2.10 -19.74
CA GLU A 200 6.40 -0.84 -19.03
C GLU A 200 5.87 -0.92 -17.59
N TRP A 201 4.67 -1.50 -17.40
CA TRP A 201 4.15 -1.82 -16.08
C TRP A 201 5.07 -2.75 -15.31
N GLN A 202 5.54 -3.82 -15.95
CA GLN A 202 6.46 -4.76 -15.33
C GLN A 202 7.73 -4.06 -14.86
N ALA A 203 8.36 -3.26 -15.72
CA ALA A 203 9.58 -2.54 -15.38
C ALA A 203 9.37 -1.55 -14.20
N LEU A 204 8.23 -0.85 -14.19
CA LEU A 204 7.88 0.10 -13.14
C LEU A 204 7.66 -0.59 -11.78
N ILE A 205 6.92 -1.70 -11.79
CA ILE A 205 6.67 -2.53 -10.60
C ILE A 205 7.98 -3.11 -10.08
N GLU A 206 8.82 -3.69 -10.95
CA GLU A 206 10.12 -4.26 -10.58
C GLU A 206 11.04 -3.22 -9.91
N LYS A 207 11.10 -2.00 -10.45
CA LYS A 207 11.89 -0.91 -9.86
C LYS A 207 11.39 -0.51 -8.48
N SER A 208 10.06 -0.33 -8.33
CA SER A 208 9.45 0.02 -7.05
C SER A 208 9.73 -1.03 -5.99
N ILE A 209 9.55 -2.31 -6.35
CA ILE A 209 9.79 -3.44 -5.45
C ILE A 209 11.27 -3.55 -5.08
N ALA A 210 12.17 -3.44 -6.05
CA ALA A 210 13.61 -3.54 -5.80
C ALA A 210 14.07 -2.47 -4.80
N TYR A 211 13.60 -1.23 -4.97
CA TYR A 211 13.89 -0.15 -4.04
C TYR A 211 13.32 -0.43 -2.65
N LYS A 212 12.00 -0.74 -2.56
CA LYS A 212 11.37 -1.01 -1.26
C LYS A 212 12.03 -2.19 -0.56
N SER A 213 12.34 -3.28 -1.28
CA SER A 213 13.02 -4.45 -0.73
C SER A 213 14.38 -4.09 -0.14
N SER A 214 15.19 -3.28 -0.83
CA SER A 214 16.49 -2.84 -0.32
C SER A 214 16.39 -2.07 0.99
N VAL A 215 15.37 -1.20 1.10
CA VAL A 215 15.11 -0.45 2.35
C VAL A 215 14.62 -1.35 3.47
N VAL A 216 13.75 -2.33 3.15
CA VAL A 216 13.24 -3.30 4.13
C VAL A 216 14.34 -4.24 4.61
N GLU A 217 15.21 -4.72 3.73
CA GLU A 217 16.36 -5.57 4.09
C GLU A 217 17.33 -4.84 5.01
N ALA A 218 17.55 -3.54 4.78
CA ALA A 218 18.41 -2.72 5.63
C ALA A 218 17.80 -2.43 7.02
N ASP A 219 16.47 -2.37 7.12
CA ASP A 219 15.75 -2.10 8.38
C ASP A 219 14.41 -2.86 8.43
N PRO A 220 14.43 -4.17 8.70
CA PRO A 220 13.22 -5.00 8.67
C PRO A 220 12.13 -4.59 9.66
N ARG A 221 12.50 -3.93 10.77
CA ARG A 221 11.58 -3.57 11.86
C ARG A 221 11.25 -2.08 11.93
N GLU A 222 11.65 -1.27 10.94
CA GLU A 222 11.35 0.17 10.88
C GLU A 222 11.86 0.96 12.11
N GLN A 223 13.06 0.67 12.55
CA GLN A 223 13.67 1.36 13.69
C GLN A 223 14.49 2.59 13.26
N GLY A 224 14.82 2.72 11.98
CA GLY A 224 15.65 3.80 11.44
C GLY A 224 15.38 4.10 9.98
N LEU A 225 16.18 3.54 9.06
CA LEU A 225 16.16 3.87 7.64
C LEU A 225 14.80 3.66 6.99
N ARG A 226 14.08 2.60 7.34
CA ARG A 226 12.77 2.30 6.73
C ARG A 226 11.73 3.39 6.95
N ARG A 227 11.95 4.31 7.91
CA ARG A 227 11.06 5.46 8.13
C ARG A 227 10.98 6.40 6.93
N ILE A 228 12.00 6.40 6.03
CA ILE A 228 11.94 7.20 4.80
C ILE A 228 10.78 6.81 3.89
N LEU A 229 10.30 5.55 3.95
CA LEU A 229 9.12 5.11 3.20
C LEU A 229 7.82 5.84 3.61
N ASN A 230 7.86 6.60 4.70
CA ASN A 230 6.72 7.36 5.20
C ASN A 230 6.70 8.84 4.75
N ILE A 231 7.45 9.23 3.70
CA ILE A 231 7.28 10.56 3.10
C ILE A 231 5.82 10.72 2.65
N GLY A 232 5.24 11.87 2.92
CA GLY A 232 3.84 12.17 2.60
C GLY A 232 2.79 11.48 3.47
N HIS A 233 3.19 10.53 4.34
CA HIS A 233 2.23 9.71 5.08
C HIS A 233 1.68 10.39 6.34
N THR A 234 2.43 11.26 6.99
CA THR A 234 1.95 11.93 8.21
C THR A 234 0.73 12.79 7.92
N VAL A 235 0.81 13.61 6.88
CA VAL A 235 -0.31 14.46 6.43
C VAL A 235 -1.29 13.63 5.60
N GLY A 236 -0.81 12.74 4.73
CA GLY A 236 -1.64 11.89 3.88
C GLY A 236 -2.64 11.05 4.66
N HIS A 237 -2.18 10.31 5.68
CA HIS A 237 -3.07 9.52 6.54
C HIS A 237 -4.12 10.37 7.28
N ALA A 238 -3.75 11.60 7.67
CA ALA A 238 -4.72 12.50 8.30
C ALA A 238 -5.80 12.94 7.31
N LEU A 239 -5.43 13.25 6.06
CA LEU A 239 -6.38 13.59 4.99
C LEU A 239 -7.27 12.39 4.62
N GLU A 240 -6.68 11.21 4.47
CA GLU A 240 -7.41 9.96 4.21
C GLU A 240 -8.43 9.69 5.32
N ALA A 241 -8.00 9.65 6.57
CA ALA A 241 -8.88 9.39 7.72
C ALA A 241 -9.98 10.46 7.85
N TYR A 242 -9.65 11.73 7.62
CA TYR A 242 -10.63 12.82 7.59
C TYR A 242 -11.67 12.62 6.51
N SER A 243 -11.27 12.23 5.28
CA SER A 243 -12.20 11.99 4.18
C SER A 243 -13.18 10.85 4.46
N HIS A 244 -12.70 9.77 5.07
CA HIS A 244 -13.54 8.64 5.47
C HIS A 244 -14.52 8.96 6.60
N ALA A 245 -14.13 9.83 7.52
CA ALA A 245 -14.99 10.24 8.64
C ALA A 245 -16.11 11.24 8.24
N HIS A 246 -16.00 11.85 7.05
CA HIS A 246 -16.91 12.88 6.57
C HIS A 246 -17.60 12.49 5.25
N PRO A 247 -18.74 11.76 5.28
CA PRO A 247 -19.41 11.24 4.07
C PRO A 247 -19.85 12.29 3.04
N SER A 248 -19.88 13.57 3.43
CA SER A 248 -20.16 14.70 2.51
C SER A 248 -18.97 15.07 1.63
N LEU A 249 -17.79 14.56 1.94
CA LEU A 249 -16.57 14.75 1.15
C LEU A 249 -16.35 13.57 0.22
N ARG A 250 -15.59 13.80 -0.84
CA ARG A 250 -15.06 12.70 -1.64
C ARG A 250 -14.05 11.91 -0.80
N THR A 251 -14.20 10.60 -0.74
CA THR A 251 -13.22 9.73 -0.12
C THR A 251 -11.89 9.79 -0.89
N LEU A 252 -10.80 9.98 -0.18
CA LEU A 252 -9.47 9.96 -0.77
C LEU A 252 -8.91 8.54 -0.75
N PRO A 253 -8.58 7.95 -1.92
CA PRO A 253 -7.78 6.75 -1.99
C PRO A 253 -6.39 6.97 -1.36
N HIS A 254 -5.82 5.92 -0.79
CA HIS A 254 -4.57 5.99 -0.03
C HIS A 254 -3.44 6.71 -0.77
N GLY A 255 -3.10 6.27 -1.99
CA GLY A 255 -1.98 6.86 -2.72
C GLY A 255 -2.22 8.29 -3.18
N GLU A 256 -3.45 8.68 -3.47
CA GLU A 256 -3.80 10.08 -3.70
C GLU A 256 -3.55 10.92 -2.44
N ALA A 257 -3.99 10.44 -1.29
CA ALA A 257 -3.74 11.09 -0.01
C ALA A 257 -2.24 11.21 0.30
N VAL A 258 -1.44 10.19 -0.04
CA VAL A 258 0.03 10.21 0.08
C VAL A 258 0.65 11.27 -0.82
N VAL A 259 0.21 11.40 -2.08
CA VAL A 259 0.71 12.46 -2.99
C VAL A 259 0.34 13.85 -2.48
N PHE A 260 -0.86 14.04 -1.97
CA PHE A 260 -1.24 15.32 -1.33
C PHE A 260 -0.43 15.59 -0.07
N GLY A 261 -0.17 14.55 0.73
CA GLY A 261 0.75 14.64 1.86
C GLY A 261 2.17 15.03 1.46
N LEU A 262 2.71 14.42 0.38
CA LEU A 262 4.00 14.78 -0.18
C LEU A 262 4.08 16.25 -0.60
N LEU A 263 3.02 16.79 -1.23
CA LEU A 263 2.95 18.21 -1.60
C LEU A 263 3.02 19.10 -0.36
N ILE A 264 2.22 18.80 0.67
CA ILE A 264 2.17 19.60 1.91
C ILE A 264 3.49 19.50 2.67
N GLU A 265 4.00 18.27 2.89
CA GLU A 265 5.23 18.04 3.65
C GLU A 265 6.45 18.67 2.95
N SER A 266 6.53 18.58 1.60
CA SER A 266 7.56 19.23 0.83
C SER A 266 7.45 20.76 0.86
N TYR A 267 6.23 21.31 0.85
CA TYR A 267 6.02 22.74 0.98
C TYR A 267 6.48 23.24 2.35
N ILE A 268 6.09 22.58 3.43
CA ILE A 268 6.55 22.89 4.80
C ILE A 268 8.08 22.80 4.89
N THR A 269 8.66 21.75 4.29
CA THR A 269 10.12 21.59 4.21
C THR A 269 10.78 22.81 3.55
N SER A 270 10.20 23.30 2.46
CA SER A 270 10.74 24.47 1.76
C SER A 270 10.66 25.75 2.57
N LEU A 271 9.65 25.90 3.43
CA LEU A 271 9.55 27.05 4.33
C LEU A 271 10.62 27.01 5.43
N ILE A 272 10.93 25.82 5.94
CA ILE A 272 11.90 25.62 7.03
C ILE A 272 13.35 25.65 6.52
N LYS A 273 13.62 24.97 5.39
CA LYS A 273 14.98 24.79 4.85
C LYS A 273 15.38 25.80 3.79
N GLY A 274 14.42 26.51 3.20
CA GLY A 274 14.68 27.46 2.11
C GLY A 274 15.14 26.83 0.80
N ASN A 275 14.89 25.51 0.60
CA ASN A 275 15.30 24.80 -0.61
C ASN A 275 14.46 25.19 -1.84
N ASP A 276 14.96 24.86 -3.03
CA ASP A 276 14.27 25.09 -4.30
C ASP A 276 12.92 24.35 -4.33
N ARG A 277 11.92 25.00 -4.94
CA ARG A 277 10.56 24.48 -5.10
C ARG A 277 10.30 23.83 -6.46
N THR A 278 11.33 23.50 -7.23
CA THR A 278 11.17 22.87 -8.55
C THR A 278 10.46 21.54 -8.43
N TYR A 279 10.87 20.68 -7.47
CA TYR A 279 10.19 19.42 -7.18
C TYR A 279 8.71 19.62 -6.83
N ILE A 280 8.39 20.59 -5.98
CA ILE A 280 7.00 20.89 -5.56
C ILE A 280 6.15 21.30 -6.78
N ARG A 281 6.68 22.16 -7.65
CA ARG A 281 5.98 22.59 -8.87
C ARG A 281 5.74 21.43 -9.83
N GLN A 282 6.71 20.54 -10.00
CA GLN A 282 6.58 19.34 -10.83
C GLN A 282 5.57 18.36 -10.26
N LEU A 283 5.65 18.06 -8.96
CA LEU A 283 4.70 17.17 -8.28
C LEU A 283 3.28 17.74 -8.31
N MET A 284 3.12 19.07 -8.15
CA MET A 284 1.83 19.74 -8.24
C MET A 284 1.23 19.61 -9.64
N ALA A 285 2.04 19.78 -10.69
CA ALA A 285 1.59 19.63 -12.07
C ALA A 285 1.13 18.21 -12.36
N LEU A 286 1.94 17.22 -11.98
CA LEU A 286 1.60 15.79 -12.11
C LEU A 286 0.34 15.43 -11.32
N ALA A 287 0.24 15.87 -10.06
CA ALA A 287 -0.93 15.57 -9.24
C ALA A 287 -2.23 16.18 -9.80
N ARG A 288 -2.16 17.35 -10.44
CA ARG A 288 -3.32 17.97 -11.12
C ARG A 288 -3.74 17.24 -12.38
N GLU A 289 -2.83 16.58 -13.05
CA GLU A 289 -3.11 15.71 -14.19
C GLU A 289 -3.82 14.42 -13.78
N LEU A 290 -3.38 13.83 -12.66
CA LEU A 290 -3.80 12.50 -12.21
C LEU A 290 -5.04 12.51 -11.30
N TYR A 291 -5.19 13.51 -10.46
CA TYR A 291 -6.17 13.51 -9.38
C TYR A 291 -7.19 14.64 -9.49
N SER A 292 -8.40 14.33 -9.08
CA SER A 292 -9.49 15.30 -9.05
C SER A 292 -9.35 16.27 -7.88
N SER A 293 -10.05 17.41 -7.98
CA SER A 293 -10.13 18.40 -6.90
C SER A 293 -10.57 17.76 -5.58
N TYR A 294 -9.95 18.20 -4.49
CA TYR A 294 -10.31 17.80 -3.14
C TYR A 294 -10.61 19.04 -2.29
N TYR A 295 -11.88 19.20 -1.96
CA TYR A 295 -12.36 20.37 -1.25
C TYR A 295 -12.48 20.16 0.25
N TYR A 296 -11.86 21.03 1.03
CA TYR A 296 -12.07 21.16 2.47
C TYR A 296 -11.87 22.62 2.90
N THR A 297 -12.34 22.97 4.07
CA THR A 297 -12.25 24.35 4.59
C THR A 297 -11.31 24.40 5.81
N CYS A 298 -10.92 25.61 6.22
CA CYS A 298 -10.12 25.77 7.44
C CYS A 298 -10.79 25.24 8.72
N LYS A 299 -12.10 24.91 8.68
CA LYS A 299 -12.79 24.22 9.78
C LYS A 299 -12.29 22.78 10.00
N ALA A 300 -11.68 22.16 8.98
CA ALA A 300 -11.07 20.83 9.08
C ALA A 300 -9.74 20.83 9.88
N TYR A 301 -9.04 21.97 9.96
CA TYR A 301 -7.68 22.01 10.50
C TYR A 301 -7.52 21.48 11.92
N PRO A 302 -8.40 21.80 12.89
CA PRO A 302 -8.26 21.25 14.23
C PRO A 302 -8.32 19.71 14.28
N GLU A 303 -9.17 19.11 13.44
CA GLU A 303 -9.29 17.66 13.36
C GLU A 303 -8.11 17.02 12.62
N LEU A 304 -7.67 17.61 11.50
CA LEU A 304 -6.49 17.16 10.77
C LEU A 304 -5.24 17.20 11.66
N LEU A 305 -5.02 18.28 12.41
CA LEU A 305 -3.92 18.38 13.36
C LEU A 305 -4.01 17.31 14.44
N ARG A 306 -5.20 17.07 15.00
CA ARG A 306 -5.43 15.99 15.97
C ARG A 306 -5.07 14.62 15.39
N LEU A 307 -5.49 14.33 14.16
CA LEU A 307 -5.16 13.07 13.47
C LEU A 307 -3.65 12.93 13.24
N MET A 308 -2.97 14.01 12.83
CA MET A 308 -1.51 14.00 12.68
C MET A 308 -0.80 13.72 14.02
N HIS A 309 -1.25 14.34 15.13
CA HIS A 309 -0.67 14.08 16.45
C HIS A 309 -0.87 12.64 16.95
N GLN A 310 -1.89 11.93 16.45
CA GLN A 310 -2.13 10.52 16.79
C GLN A 310 -1.20 9.54 16.06
N ASP A 311 -0.43 9.99 15.06
CA ASP A 311 0.56 9.13 14.40
C ASP A 311 1.61 8.67 15.44
N LYS A 312 1.83 7.35 15.47
CA LYS A 312 2.72 6.66 16.44
C LYS A 312 4.16 7.19 16.46
N LYS A 313 4.54 7.98 15.47
CA LYS A 313 5.89 8.56 15.31
C LYS A 313 6.08 9.87 16.06
N ASN A 314 4.98 10.49 16.51
CA ASN A 314 5.04 11.83 17.08
C ASN A 314 5.36 11.78 18.57
N THR A 315 6.26 12.66 18.99
CA THR A 315 6.56 12.95 20.38
C THR A 315 5.62 14.04 20.91
N ARG A 316 5.50 14.17 22.24
CA ARG A 316 4.62 15.18 22.83
C ARG A 316 5.03 16.59 22.35
N GLY A 317 4.16 17.23 21.57
CA GLY A 317 4.26 18.65 21.19
C GLY A 317 4.78 18.95 19.80
N ALA A 318 5.33 17.98 19.04
CA ALA A 318 5.77 18.21 17.66
C ALA A 318 5.18 17.16 16.70
N ILE A 319 4.93 17.56 15.46
CA ILE A 319 4.57 16.66 14.37
C ILE A 319 5.84 16.37 13.56
N THR A 320 6.23 15.10 13.49
CA THR A 320 7.38 14.66 12.71
C THR A 320 6.96 14.32 11.28
N ILE A 321 7.56 14.98 10.31
CA ILE A 321 7.42 14.68 8.87
C ILE A 321 8.74 14.22 8.28
N MET A 322 8.67 13.48 7.18
CA MET A 322 9.84 13.15 6.37
C MET A 322 9.91 14.13 5.20
N GLY A 323 10.69 15.20 5.36
CA GLY A 323 10.77 16.30 4.42
C GLY A 323 11.60 15.95 3.18
N VAL A 324 11.12 16.36 2.01
CA VAL A 324 11.82 16.22 0.73
C VAL A 324 12.54 17.53 0.39
N ILE A 325 13.87 17.52 0.38
CA ILE A 325 14.69 18.64 -0.10
C ILE A 325 14.73 18.63 -1.63
N ALA A 326 15.01 17.46 -2.19
CA ALA A 326 15.01 17.16 -3.61
C ALA A 326 14.76 15.63 -3.77
N PRO A 327 14.40 15.14 -4.96
CA PRO A 327 14.33 13.70 -5.19
C PRO A 327 15.63 12.99 -4.79
N GLY A 328 15.52 12.00 -3.90
CA GLY A 328 16.64 11.28 -3.29
C GLY A 328 17.23 11.91 -2.04
N GLU A 329 16.84 13.13 -1.69
CA GLU A 329 17.34 13.83 -0.50
C GLU A 329 16.21 14.07 0.51
N ILE A 330 16.12 13.18 1.49
CA ILE A 330 15.04 13.13 2.49
C ILE A 330 15.61 13.41 3.88
N VAL A 331 14.93 14.24 4.65
CA VAL A 331 15.34 14.59 6.01
C VAL A 331 14.17 14.52 6.99
N PRO A 332 14.36 14.02 8.22
CA PRO A 332 13.34 14.13 9.25
C PRO A 332 13.25 15.59 9.71
N ILE A 333 12.02 16.08 9.88
CA ILE A 333 11.72 17.43 10.35
C ILE A 333 10.69 17.35 11.47
N GLU A 334 11.02 17.91 12.61
CA GLU A 334 10.10 18.13 13.72
C GLU A 334 9.45 19.52 13.55
N VAL A 335 8.14 19.55 13.42
CA VAL A 335 7.36 20.78 13.23
C VAL A 335 6.65 21.08 14.55
N GLU A 336 7.20 22.02 15.32
CA GLU A 336 6.62 22.49 16.58
C GLU A 336 5.55 23.57 16.37
N ASP A 337 5.72 24.40 15.29
CA ASP A 337 4.77 25.44 14.95
C ASP A 337 3.64 24.90 14.06
N GLU A 338 2.47 24.67 14.66
CA GLU A 338 1.27 24.30 13.91
C GLU A 338 0.89 25.32 12.82
N GLY A 339 1.35 26.56 12.89
CA GLY A 339 1.15 27.57 11.87
C GLY A 339 1.75 27.17 10.52
N LEU A 340 2.88 26.44 10.52
CA LEU A 340 3.50 25.90 9.32
C LEU A 340 2.66 24.77 8.70
N ILE A 341 2.07 23.92 9.55
CA ILE A 341 1.14 22.86 9.08
C ILE A 341 -0.08 23.50 8.44
N ARG A 342 -0.66 24.53 9.07
CA ARG A 342 -1.81 25.27 8.51
C ARG A 342 -1.48 25.91 7.18
N GLN A 343 -0.29 26.50 7.02
CA GLN A 343 0.17 27.05 5.73
C GLN A 343 0.28 25.94 4.66
N GLY A 344 0.75 24.75 5.02
CA GLY A 344 0.78 23.61 4.11
C GLY A 344 -0.63 23.15 3.71
N LEU A 345 -1.56 23.12 4.65
CA LEU A 345 -2.97 22.81 4.36
C LEU A 345 -3.62 23.89 3.49
N ASP A 346 -3.35 25.16 3.72
CA ASP A 346 -3.78 26.27 2.86
C ASP A 346 -3.24 26.10 1.43
N PHE A 347 -1.95 25.77 1.30
CA PHE A 347 -1.31 25.52 0.01
C PHE A 347 -2.04 24.43 -0.80
N LEU A 348 -2.36 23.28 -0.20
CA LEU A 348 -3.12 22.24 -0.89
C LEU A 348 -4.53 22.72 -1.25
N ARG A 349 -5.25 23.34 -0.31
CA ARG A 349 -6.59 23.87 -0.51
C ARG A 349 -6.66 24.87 -1.67
N GLU A 350 -5.71 25.79 -1.78
CA GLU A 350 -5.64 26.75 -2.86
C GLU A 350 -5.23 26.13 -4.19
N THR A 351 -4.51 25.00 -4.14
CA THR A 351 -4.05 24.27 -5.32
C THR A 351 -5.13 23.35 -5.90
N PHE A 352 -5.91 22.68 -5.06
CA PHE A 352 -6.84 21.61 -5.45
C PHE A 352 -8.29 21.83 -5.00
N GLY A 353 -8.60 22.93 -4.32
CA GLY A 353 -9.91 23.19 -3.74
C GLY A 353 -10.90 23.94 -4.64
N ASN A 354 -10.61 24.12 -5.92
CA ASN A 354 -11.49 24.86 -6.86
C ASN A 354 -12.21 23.92 -7.80
#